data_4243cfbdcf9942ef61ae3a8aad76678a
#
_entry.id   4243cfbdcf9942ef61ae3a8aad76678a
#
_cell.length_a   1.000
_cell.length_b   1.000
_cell.length_c   1.000
_cell.angle_alpha   90.00
_cell.angle_beta   90.00
_cell.angle_gamma   90.00
#
_symmetry.space_group_name_H-M   'P 1'
#
loop_
_entity.id
_entity.type
_entity.pdbx_description
1 polymer ?
#
loop_
_entity_poly.entity_id
_entity_poly.type
_entity_poly.pdbx_seq_one_letter_code
_entity_poly.pdbx_strand_id
1 'polypeptide(L)'
;MFVGATIAIAYACGMKFSGIDGTFFMHTQFRHGRALLLTTRNCNNNILLLCWQICLKEDASSYDYFAKMCVAVGLGRYLNKMYSLLYSDQAKGIPAFAKLFRCYHGFCFRHLIGNCYDHLKRTPGAKKSYNIVLAWKMQKAKTQLEYVEAKAALHASNPDAAAYFDGKPHRQVFLYAMLELGISPCGHKTSNVVESINGTIVEIRNETPYFFNDELLKWIGKQLLARSDEIARHAAKHYTLTKWAHDQWAYQVCAHCAHCAHYAPLHA
;
A
#
# COMPACT_ATOMS: atom_id res chain seq x y z
N MET A 1 6.42 13.27 13.50
CA MET A 1 5.35 13.33 14.52
C MET A 1 4.37 12.21 14.25
N PHE A 2 3.72 11.68 15.28
CA PHE A 2 2.81 10.52 15.18
C PHE A 2 1.66 10.73 16.15
N VAL A 3 0.59 10.00 15.94
CA VAL A 3 -0.63 10.10 16.70
C VAL A 3 -0.84 8.81 17.48
N GLY A 4 -0.70 8.84 18.80
CA GLY A 4 -0.82 7.67 19.66
C GLY A 4 -2.13 6.88 19.46
N ALA A 5 -3.25 7.60 19.27
CA ALA A 5 -4.54 6.98 18.98
C ALA A 5 -4.52 6.17 17.67
N THR A 6 -3.89 6.69 16.59
CA THR A 6 -3.79 5.98 15.31
C THR A 6 -2.94 4.71 15.45
N ILE A 7 -1.87 4.79 16.25
CA ILE A 7 -1.01 3.63 16.55
C ILE A 7 -1.80 2.58 17.33
N ALA A 8 -2.54 2.95 18.35
CA ALA A 8 -3.38 2.02 19.11
C ALA A 8 -4.43 1.33 18.22
N ILE A 9 -5.08 2.08 17.33
CA ILE A 9 -6.03 1.53 16.35
C ILE A 9 -5.32 0.57 15.40
N ALA A 10 -4.11 0.90 14.90
CA ALA A 10 -3.34 0.01 14.04
C ALA A 10 -3.00 -1.32 14.72
N TYR A 11 -2.64 -1.30 16.02
CA TYR A 11 -2.42 -2.53 16.79
C TYR A 11 -3.68 -3.35 16.99
N ALA A 12 -4.81 -2.69 17.23
CA ALA A 12 -6.09 -3.35 17.49
C ALA A 12 -6.72 -3.95 16.23
N CYS A 13 -6.72 -3.21 15.13
CA CYS A 13 -7.47 -3.57 13.92
C CYS A 13 -6.77 -3.24 12.60
N GLY A 14 -5.46 -2.93 12.62
CA GLY A 14 -4.67 -2.69 11.41
C GLY A 14 -4.46 -3.96 10.61
N MET A 15 -4.54 -3.86 9.30
CA MET A 15 -4.18 -4.95 8.40
C MET A 15 -2.68 -5.23 8.46
N LYS A 16 -2.27 -6.47 8.16
CA LYS A 16 -0.86 -6.89 8.06
C LYS A 16 -0.20 -6.33 6.78
N PHE A 17 -0.46 -5.08 6.49
CA PHE A 17 -0.03 -4.41 5.30
C PHE A 17 0.14 -2.91 5.60
N SER A 18 1.21 -2.34 5.08
CA SER A 18 1.53 -0.92 5.20
C SER A 18 2.02 -0.38 3.87
N GLY A 19 1.85 0.91 3.64
CA GLY A 19 2.45 1.62 2.52
C GLY A 19 3.38 2.71 3.03
N ILE A 20 4.50 2.89 2.36
CA ILE A 20 5.44 3.99 2.60
C ILE A 20 5.72 4.69 1.28
N ASP A 21 5.73 6.01 1.31
CA ASP A 21 5.99 6.85 0.13
C ASP A 21 6.38 8.27 0.55
N GLY A 22 7.10 8.95 -0.32
CA GLY A 22 7.44 10.36 -0.19
C GLY A 22 6.49 11.25 -0.99
N THR A 23 6.11 12.40 -0.43
CA THR A 23 5.36 13.41 -1.17
C THR A 23 6.04 14.77 -1.11
N PHE A 24 5.92 15.52 -2.19
CA PHE A 24 6.56 16.85 -2.31
C PHE A 24 5.71 17.91 -1.62
N PHE A 25 6.37 18.87 -0.98
CA PHE A 25 5.75 20.14 -0.67
C PHE A 25 5.49 20.92 -1.96
N MET A 26 4.34 21.56 -2.04
CA MET A 26 3.97 22.41 -3.18
C MET A 26 4.21 23.89 -2.89
N HIS A 27 4.47 24.28 -1.63
CA HIS A 27 4.80 25.64 -1.23
C HIS A 27 6.08 26.11 -1.89
N THR A 28 6.08 27.32 -2.46
CA THR A 28 7.17 27.86 -3.31
C THR A 28 8.54 27.85 -2.65
N GLN A 29 8.60 28.18 -1.34
CA GLN A 29 9.85 28.21 -0.58
C GLN A 29 10.32 26.82 -0.13
N PHE A 30 9.44 25.81 -0.08
CA PHE A 30 9.73 24.47 0.43
C PHE A 30 9.53 23.36 -0.61
N ARG A 31 9.37 23.70 -1.87
CA ARG A 31 9.13 22.73 -2.99
C ARG A 31 10.18 21.63 -3.12
N HIS A 32 11.35 21.81 -2.54
CA HIS A 32 12.41 20.79 -2.50
C HIS A 32 12.26 19.83 -1.31
N GLY A 33 11.49 20.21 -0.30
CA GLY A 33 11.20 19.35 0.86
C GLY A 33 10.26 18.20 0.51
N ARG A 34 10.29 17.20 1.37
CA ARG A 34 9.47 15.97 1.27
C ARG A 34 8.79 15.70 2.59
N ALA A 35 7.62 15.12 2.53
CA ALA A 35 7.03 14.41 3.65
C ALA A 35 7.02 12.92 3.35
N LEU A 36 7.72 12.13 4.15
CA LEU A 36 7.63 10.66 4.14
C LEU A 36 6.42 10.26 4.95
N LEU A 37 5.56 9.43 4.40
CA LEU A 37 4.31 8.99 5.01
C LEU A 37 4.31 7.48 5.18
N LEU A 38 3.98 6.99 6.37
CA LEU A 38 3.73 5.57 6.64
C LEU A 38 2.26 5.37 6.95
N THR A 39 1.62 4.48 6.23
CA THR A 39 0.18 4.27 6.29
C THR A 39 -0.18 2.80 6.40
N THR A 40 -1.37 2.53 6.89
CA THR A 40 -2.02 1.20 6.82
C THR A 40 -3.51 1.36 6.55
N ARG A 41 -4.25 0.28 6.60
CA ARG A 41 -5.72 0.26 6.62
C ARG A 41 -6.24 -0.46 7.87
N ASN A 42 -7.38 -0.03 8.33
CA ASN A 42 -8.12 -0.78 9.35
C ASN A 42 -8.98 -1.89 8.71
N CYS A 43 -9.60 -2.70 9.54
CA CYS A 43 -10.47 -3.80 9.10
C CYS A 43 -11.74 -3.34 8.36
N ASN A 44 -12.04 -2.05 8.32
CA ASN A 44 -13.07 -1.45 7.47
C ASN A 44 -12.52 -0.83 6.19
N ASN A 45 -11.26 -1.15 5.85
CA ASN A 45 -10.53 -0.67 4.68
C ASN A 45 -10.27 0.84 4.66
N ASN A 46 -10.49 1.54 5.79
CA ASN A 46 -10.18 2.96 5.92
C ASN A 46 -8.67 3.15 6.10
N ILE A 47 -8.12 4.19 5.47
CA ILE A 47 -6.71 4.49 5.55
C ILE A 47 -6.37 5.11 6.90
N LEU A 48 -5.27 4.63 7.50
CA LEU A 48 -4.70 5.16 8.74
C LEU A 48 -3.30 5.71 8.43
N LEU A 49 -3.08 7.00 8.70
CA LEU A 49 -1.74 7.56 8.71
C LEU A 49 -1.09 7.24 10.05
N LEU A 50 -0.04 6.44 10.04
CA LEU A 50 0.64 5.97 11.25
C LEU A 50 1.72 6.92 11.72
N CYS A 51 2.52 7.41 10.78
CA CYS A 51 3.67 8.23 11.06
C CYS A 51 4.01 9.07 9.83
N TRP A 52 4.62 10.23 10.04
CA TRP A 52 5.20 11.03 8.97
C TRP A 52 6.45 11.75 9.45
N GLN A 53 7.29 12.09 8.48
CA GLN A 53 8.51 12.85 8.69
C GLN A 53 8.67 13.88 7.59
N ILE A 54 9.05 15.08 7.96
CA ILE A 54 9.48 16.12 7.01
C ILE A 54 11.00 15.99 6.83
N CYS A 55 11.47 15.96 5.60
CA CYS A 55 12.88 15.90 5.25
C CYS A 55 13.17 16.76 4.01
N LEU A 56 14.44 17.08 3.80
CA LEU A 56 14.87 17.85 2.62
C LEU A 56 14.96 16.99 1.37
N LYS A 57 15.29 15.69 1.53
CA LYS A 57 15.47 14.75 0.42
C LYS A 57 14.89 13.40 0.77
N GLU A 58 14.43 12.71 -0.23
CA GLU A 58 14.02 11.32 -0.16
C GLU A 58 15.22 10.42 -0.46
N ASP A 59 16.04 10.16 0.55
CA ASP A 59 17.26 9.38 0.46
C ASP A 59 17.38 8.34 1.60
N ALA A 60 18.44 7.53 1.55
CA ALA A 60 18.64 6.46 2.52
C ALA A 60 18.76 6.98 3.96
N SER A 61 19.37 8.16 4.17
CA SER A 61 19.52 8.73 5.51
C SER A 61 18.19 9.20 6.09
N SER A 62 17.32 9.77 5.25
CA SER A 62 15.97 10.18 5.64
C SER A 62 15.11 8.98 6.01
N TYR A 63 15.18 7.88 5.25
CA TYR A 63 14.45 6.65 5.57
C TYR A 63 15.02 5.94 6.81
N ASP A 64 16.33 5.95 7.03
CA ASP A 64 16.95 5.41 8.26
C ASP A 64 16.49 6.17 9.49
N TYR A 65 16.51 7.50 9.43
CA TYR A 65 16.00 8.33 10.52
C TYR A 65 14.51 8.09 10.76
N PHE A 66 13.72 8.02 9.69
CA PHE A 66 12.28 7.73 9.78
C PHE A 66 12.02 6.37 10.44
N ALA A 67 12.80 5.36 10.09
CA ALA A 67 12.70 4.04 10.70
C ALA A 67 13.01 4.08 12.20
N LYS A 68 14.06 4.78 12.62
CA LYS A 68 14.42 4.97 14.03
C LYS A 68 13.31 5.68 14.80
N MET A 69 12.69 6.71 14.20
CA MET A 69 11.55 7.40 14.77
C MET A 69 10.33 6.48 14.91
N CYS A 70 10.04 5.65 13.92
CA CYS A 70 8.97 4.65 14.00
C CYS A 70 9.19 3.65 15.15
N VAL A 71 10.43 3.24 15.42
CA VAL A 71 10.78 2.41 16.58
C VAL A 71 10.53 3.16 17.90
N ALA A 72 11.05 4.39 18.00
CA ALA A 72 10.95 5.22 19.21
C ALA A 72 9.50 5.46 19.64
N VAL A 73 8.57 5.54 18.69
CA VAL A 73 7.15 5.76 18.97
C VAL A 73 6.34 4.47 19.15
N GLY A 74 7.02 3.32 19.20
CA GLY A 74 6.38 2.03 19.45
C GLY A 74 5.80 1.32 18.22
N LEU A 75 5.97 1.85 17.00
CA LEU A 75 5.54 1.17 15.78
C LEU A 75 6.37 -0.06 15.43
N GLY A 76 7.53 -0.24 16.06
CA GLY A 76 8.42 -1.36 15.82
C GLY A 76 7.74 -2.71 15.92
N ARG A 77 6.94 -2.94 16.95
CA ARG A 77 6.19 -4.19 17.12
C ARG A 77 5.09 -4.39 16.09
N TYR A 78 4.47 -3.31 15.62
CA TYR A 78 3.43 -3.37 14.58
C TYR A 78 4.01 -3.76 13.22
N LEU A 79 5.13 -3.15 12.85
CA LEU A 79 5.81 -3.37 11.58
C LEU A 79 6.62 -4.66 11.59
N ASN A 80 7.22 -5.04 12.74
CA ASN A 80 8.05 -6.23 12.91
C ASN A 80 7.21 -7.50 13.05
N LYS A 81 6.48 -7.85 12.00
CA LYS A 81 5.71 -9.09 11.94
C LYS A 81 6.16 -9.86 10.70
N MET A 82 6.56 -11.11 10.89
CA MET A 82 7.10 -12.00 9.85
C MET A 82 6.26 -12.05 8.55
N TYR A 83 4.97 -11.71 8.63
CA TYR A 83 4.05 -11.68 7.49
C TYR A 83 3.48 -10.28 7.22
N SER A 84 4.10 -9.24 7.78
CA SER A 84 3.71 -7.87 7.44
C SER A 84 4.31 -7.48 6.11
N LEU A 85 3.47 -6.96 5.22
CA LEU A 85 3.87 -6.49 3.90
C LEU A 85 3.96 -4.96 3.90
N LEU A 86 5.11 -4.45 3.50
CA LEU A 86 5.35 -3.03 3.26
C LEU A 86 5.41 -2.78 1.76
N TYR A 87 4.44 -2.07 1.22
CA TYR A 87 4.49 -1.59 -0.15
C TYR A 87 5.16 -0.22 -0.27
N SER A 88 6.00 -0.09 -1.28
CA SER A 88 6.63 1.18 -1.63
C SER A 88 6.86 1.30 -3.13
N ASP A 89 7.33 2.45 -3.56
CA ASP A 89 8.03 2.57 -4.83
C ASP A 89 9.42 1.88 -4.77
N GLN A 90 10.25 2.12 -5.77
CA GLN A 90 11.62 1.58 -5.83
C GLN A 90 12.68 2.53 -5.23
N ALA A 91 12.31 3.44 -4.32
CA ALA A 91 13.26 4.38 -3.72
C ALA A 91 14.38 3.66 -2.95
N LYS A 92 15.61 4.14 -3.13
CA LYS A 92 16.83 3.46 -2.68
C LYS A 92 16.94 3.28 -1.15
N GLY A 93 16.26 4.12 -0.37
CA GLY A 93 16.29 4.06 1.10
C GLY A 93 15.37 3.01 1.72
N ILE A 94 14.34 2.60 1.01
CA ILE A 94 13.28 1.74 1.54
C ILE A 94 13.72 0.32 1.89
N PRO A 95 14.64 -0.34 1.14
CA PRO A 95 15.14 -1.64 1.55
C PRO A 95 15.77 -1.67 2.94
N ALA A 96 16.48 -0.59 3.34
CA ALA A 96 17.05 -0.45 4.68
C ALA A 96 15.94 -0.32 5.75
N PHE A 97 14.90 0.47 5.49
CA PHE A 97 13.70 0.58 6.33
C PHE A 97 13.04 -0.80 6.52
N ALA A 98 12.74 -1.52 5.44
CA ALA A 98 12.09 -2.83 5.50
C ALA A 98 12.93 -3.87 6.25
N LYS A 99 14.25 -3.85 6.08
CA LYS A 99 15.18 -4.73 6.80
C LYS A 99 15.16 -4.49 8.30
N LEU A 100 15.12 -3.23 8.74
CA LEU A 100 15.07 -2.89 10.17
C LEU A 100 13.84 -3.49 10.86
N PHE A 101 12.68 -3.48 10.18
CA PHE A 101 11.43 -4.00 10.73
C PHE A 101 11.18 -5.48 10.42
N ARG A 102 12.09 -6.16 9.73
CA ARG A 102 11.90 -7.55 9.30
C ARG A 102 10.56 -7.80 8.62
N CYS A 103 9.99 -6.75 7.99
CA CYS A 103 8.79 -6.87 7.21
C CYS A 103 9.10 -7.28 5.77
N TYR A 104 8.13 -7.88 5.11
CA TYR A 104 8.27 -8.22 3.71
C TYR A 104 8.09 -6.98 2.85
N HIS A 105 9.03 -6.72 1.97
CA HIS A 105 9.00 -5.55 1.10
C HIS A 105 8.44 -5.92 -0.28
N GLY A 106 7.31 -5.31 -0.64
CA GLY A 106 6.68 -5.42 -1.94
C GLY A 106 6.80 -4.11 -2.74
N PHE A 107 6.97 -4.20 -4.04
CA PHE A 107 6.98 -3.02 -4.91
C PHE A 107 5.59 -2.66 -5.39
N CYS A 108 5.28 -1.36 -5.39
CA CYS A 108 4.05 -0.83 -5.97
C CYS A 108 4.01 -1.09 -7.47
N PHE A 109 3.07 -1.91 -7.91
CA PHE A 109 2.97 -2.27 -9.32
C PHE A 109 2.58 -1.08 -10.22
N ARG A 110 1.86 -0.09 -9.69
CA ARG A 110 1.55 1.14 -10.41
C ARG A 110 2.82 1.93 -10.76
N HIS A 111 3.75 2.06 -9.80
CA HIS A 111 5.04 2.70 -10.06
C HIS A 111 5.87 1.87 -11.06
N LEU A 112 5.83 0.54 -10.99
CA LEU A 112 6.50 -0.32 -11.98
C LEU A 112 5.93 -0.13 -13.39
N ILE A 113 4.63 0.07 -13.53
CA ILE A 113 3.99 0.39 -14.81
C ILE A 113 4.55 1.71 -15.38
N GLY A 114 4.61 2.78 -14.58
CA GLY A 114 5.19 4.06 -14.98
C GLY A 114 6.66 3.92 -15.38
N ASN A 115 7.45 3.23 -14.55
CA ASN A 115 8.85 2.97 -14.82
C ASN A 115 9.07 2.14 -16.09
N CYS A 116 8.17 1.20 -16.42
CA CYS A 116 8.19 0.45 -17.67
C CYS A 116 7.98 1.37 -18.88
N TYR A 117 7.00 2.27 -18.84
CA TYR A 117 6.81 3.25 -19.90
C TYR A 117 8.05 4.11 -20.12
N ASP A 118 8.67 4.58 -19.05
CA ASP A 118 9.89 5.40 -19.15
C ASP A 118 11.09 4.58 -19.65
N HIS A 119 11.18 3.32 -19.27
CA HIS A 119 12.19 2.40 -19.82
C HIS A 119 12.00 2.21 -21.33
N LEU A 120 10.80 1.89 -21.79
CA LEU A 120 10.50 1.69 -23.19
C LEU A 120 10.76 2.96 -24.02
N LYS A 121 10.44 4.16 -23.51
CA LYS A 121 10.74 5.42 -24.20
C LYS A 121 12.25 5.61 -24.45
N ARG A 122 13.09 5.16 -23.54
CA ARG A 122 14.56 5.29 -23.62
C ARG A 122 15.22 4.16 -24.40
N THR A 123 14.55 3.03 -24.59
CA THR A 123 15.10 1.88 -25.31
C THR A 123 14.97 2.07 -26.81
N PRO A 124 16.09 2.16 -27.57
CA PRO A 124 16.06 2.25 -29.02
C PRO A 124 15.35 1.05 -29.65
N GLY A 125 14.49 1.30 -30.64
CA GLY A 125 13.75 0.25 -31.34
C GLY A 125 12.60 -0.39 -30.59
N ALA A 126 12.47 -0.17 -29.28
CA ALA A 126 11.38 -0.73 -28.50
C ALA A 126 10.01 -0.13 -28.87
N LYS A 127 8.97 -0.96 -28.88
CA LYS A 127 7.58 -0.51 -29.00
C LYS A 127 7.20 0.30 -27.75
N LYS A 128 6.86 1.57 -27.92
CA LYS A 128 6.65 2.54 -26.81
C LYS A 128 5.37 2.33 -26.02
N SER A 129 4.46 1.50 -26.50
CA SER A 129 3.20 1.17 -25.83
C SER A 129 3.05 -0.34 -25.61
N TYR A 130 2.37 -0.73 -24.56
CA TYR A 130 2.04 -2.13 -24.27
C TYR A 130 0.65 -2.24 -23.66
N ASN A 131 0.10 -3.45 -23.65
CA ASN A 131 -1.19 -3.71 -23.04
C ASN A 131 -1.06 -3.80 -21.51
N ILE A 132 -1.43 -2.73 -20.83
CA ILE A 132 -1.37 -2.62 -19.36
C ILE A 132 -2.24 -3.67 -18.65
N VAL A 133 -3.33 -4.12 -19.28
CA VAL A 133 -4.21 -5.16 -18.71
C VAL A 133 -3.46 -6.49 -18.61
N LEU A 134 -2.61 -6.81 -19.60
CA LEU A 134 -1.79 -8.02 -19.57
C LEU A 134 -0.71 -7.94 -18.47
N ALA A 135 -0.09 -6.78 -18.28
CA ALA A 135 0.83 -6.58 -17.16
C ALA A 135 0.12 -6.78 -15.80
N TRP A 136 -1.10 -6.25 -15.64
CA TRP A 136 -1.91 -6.50 -14.45
C TRP A 136 -2.31 -7.98 -14.29
N LYS A 137 -2.54 -8.72 -15.39
CA LYS A 137 -2.78 -10.17 -15.31
C LYS A 137 -1.55 -10.90 -14.77
N MET A 138 -0.34 -10.56 -15.24
CA MET A 138 0.91 -11.12 -14.68
C MET A 138 1.00 -10.86 -13.16
N GLN A 139 0.77 -9.63 -12.73
CA GLN A 139 0.86 -9.27 -11.31
C GLN A 139 -0.17 -10.02 -10.45
N LYS A 140 -1.38 -10.23 -10.97
CA LYS A 140 -2.51 -10.83 -10.27
C LYS A 140 -2.53 -12.35 -10.30
N ALA A 141 -1.68 -12.97 -11.09
CA ALA A 141 -1.58 -14.42 -11.19
C ALA A 141 -1.41 -15.04 -9.80
N LYS A 142 -2.24 -16.03 -9.46
CA LYS A 142 -2.20 -16.73 -8.17
C LYS A 142 -1.30 -17.95 -8.19
N THR A 143 -1.03 -18.47 -9.38
CA THR A 143 -0.17 -19.63 -9.61
C THR A 143 0.93 -19.29 -10.59
N GLN A 144 2.02 -20.07 -10.56
CA GLN A 144 3.11 -19.92 -11.52
C GLN A 144 2.63 -20.16 -12.95
N LEU A 145 1.68 -21.07 -13.18
CA LEU A 145 1.12 -21.34 -14.50
C LEU A 145 0.39 -20.08 -15.05
N GLU A 146 -0.53 -19.51 -14.27
CA GLU A 146 -1.22 -18.26 -14.65
C GLU A 146 -0.23 -17.12 -14.97
N TYR A 147 0.87 -17.05 -14.22
CA TYR A 147 1.92 -16.06 -14.45
C TYR A 147 2.61 -16.28 -15.80
N VAL A 148 2.99 -17.52 -16.13
CA VAL A 148 3.65 -17.88 -17.38
C VAL A 148 2.75 -17.59 -18.58
N GLU A 149 1.47 -17.92 -18.50
CA GLU A 149 0.47 -17.64 -19.54
C GLU A 149 0.30 -16.12 -19.75
N ALA A 150 0.15 -15.35 -18.66
CA ALA A 150 0.01 -13.90 -18.74
C ALA A 150 1.28 -13.23 -19.30
N LYS A 151 2.47 -13.74 -18.93
CA LYS A 151 3.76 -13.29 -19.47
C LYS A 151 3.85 -13.58 -20.96
N ALA A 152 3.48 -14.75 -21.42
CA ALA A 152 3.47 -15.12 -22.84
C ALA A 152 2.54 -14.19 -23.65
N ALA A 153 1.35 -13.90 -23.13
CA ALA A 153 0.42 -12.97 -23.76
C ALA A 153 0.98 -11.53 -23.82
N LEU A 154 1.65 -11.06 -22.76
CA LEU A 154 2.31 -9.76 -22.77
C LEU A 154 3.49 -9.74 -23.73
N HIS A 155 4.29 -10.80 -23.79
CA HIS A 155 5.42 -10.95 -24.71
C HIS A 155 4.95 -10.88 -26.17
N ALA A 156 3.87 -11.55 -26.52
CA ALA A 156 3.29 -11.46 -27.87
C ALA A 156 2.84 -10.04 -28.24
N SER A 157 2.41 -9.24 -27.26
CA SER A 157 2.01 -7.84 -27.45
C SER A 157 3.21 -6.89 -27.51
N ASN A 158 4.16 -7.05 -26.58
CA ASN A 158 5.37 -6.24 -26.43
C ASN A 158 6.46 -7.03 -25.69
N PRO A 159 7.46 -7.60 -26.40
CA PRO A 159 8.54 -8.40 -25.81
C PRO A 159 9.37 -7.60 -24.78
N ASP A 160 9.65 -6.33 -25.06
CA ASP A 160 10.48 -5.49 -24.20
C ASP A 160 9.77 -5.19 -22.86
N ALA A 161 8.45 -4.96 -22.90
CA ALA A 161 7.67 -4.79 -21.68
C ALA A 161 7.61 -6.08 -20.86
N ALA A 162 7.43 -7.24 -21.52
CA ALA A 162 7.44 -8.53 -20.84
C ALA A 162 8.79 -8.80 -20.16
N ALA A 163 9.89 -8.53 -20.86
CA ALA A 163 11.25 -8.67 -20.32
C ALA A 163 11.50 -7.70 -19.15
N TYR A 164 11.01 -6.46 -19.25
CA TYR A 164 11.12 -5.48 -18.17
C TYR A 164 10.47 -5.99 -16.87
N PHE A 165 9.24 -6.49 -16.92
CA PHE A 165 8.55 -7.01 -15.74
C PHE A 165 9.15 -8.32 -15.24
N ASP A 166 9.51 -9.23 -16.11
CA ASP A 166 10.13 -10.51 -15.76
C ASP A 166 11.50 -10.34 -15.08
N GLY A 167 12.23 -9.29 -15.42
CA GLY A 167 13.49 -8.94 -14.79
C GLY A 167 13.34 -8.35 -13.37
N LYS A 168 12.10 -8.22 -12.84
CA LYS A 168 11.89 -7.74 -11.47
C LYS A 168 11.93 -8.88 -10.46
N PRO A 169 12.25 -8.63 -9.19
CA PRO A 169 12.23 -9.65 -8.14
C PRO A 169 10.81 -10.19 -7.96
N HIS A 170 10.54 -11.41 -8.43
CA HIS A 170 9.20 -12.00 -8.47
C HIS A 170 8.51 -11.98 -7.11
N ARG A 171 9.24 -12.35 -6.06
CA ARG A 171 8.72 -12.38 -4.68
C ARG A 171 8.25 -11.00 -4.18
N GLN A 172 8.79 -9.91 -4.72
CA GLN A 172 8.42 -8.55 -4.32
C GLN A 172 7.35 -7.91 -5.20
N VAL A 173 7.01 -8.53 -6.34
CA VAL A 173 6.13 -7.94 -7.35
C VAL A 173 4.89 -8.78 -7.62
N PHE A 174 5.05 -10.09 -7.79
CA PHE A 174 3.99 -10.95 -8.30
C PHE A 174 3.30 -11.74 -7.21
N LEU A 175 1.98 -11.76 -7.27
CA LEU A 175 1.13 -12.35 -6.24
C LEU A 175 1.44 -13.83 -6.01
N TYR A 176 1.63 -14.64 -7.06
CA TYR A 176 1.92 -16.07 -6.93
C TYR A 176 3.15 -16.31 -6.05
N ALA A 177 4.24 -15.56 -6.29
CA ALA A 177 5.48 -15.73 -5.57
C ALA A 177 5.42 -15.21 -4.12
N MET A 178 4.53 -14.26 -3.82
CA MET A 178 4.21 -13.85 -2.46
C MET A 178 3.41 -14.92 -1.73
N LEU A 179 2.43 -15.53 -2.41
CA LEU A 179 1.59 -16.59 -1.84
C LEU A 179 2.41 -17.85 -1.51
N GLU A 180 3.40 -18.22 -2.33
CA GLU A 180 4.34 -19.31 -2.05
C GLU A 180 5.13 -19.09 -0.73
N LEU A 181 5.32 -17.84 -0.31
CA LEU A 181 5.94 -17.48 0.96
C LEU A 181 4.93 -17.34 2.10
N GLY A 182 3.65 -17.64 1.88
CA GLY A 182 2.59 -17.44 2.86
C GLY A 182 2.22 -15.98 3.10
N ILE A 183 2.65 -15.06 2.21
CA ILE A 183 2.38 -13.63 2.32
C ILE A 183 1.13 -13.30 1.52
N SER A 184 0.07 -12.88 2.23
CA SER A 184 -1.16 -12.42 1.61
C SER A 184 -1.19 -10.89 1.57
N PRO A 185 -1.28 -10.27 0.40
CA PRO A 185 -1.43 -8.82 0.29
C PRO A 185 -2.85 -8.33 0.63
N CYS A 186 -3.73 -9.18 1.17
CA CYS A 186 -5.09 -8.83 1.59
C CYS A 186 -5.88 -8.06 0.49
N GLY A 187 -5.73 -8.46 -0.77
CA GLY A 187 -6.35 -7.79 -1.92
C GLY A 187 -5.61 -6.52 -2.40
N HIS A 188 -4.61 -6.04 -1.67
CA HIS A 188 -3.81 -4.88 -2.07
C HIS A 188 -2.65 -5.28 -2.99
N LYS A 189 -2.36 -4.45 -3.98
CA LYS A 189 -1.36 -4.74 -5.04
C LYS A 189 -0.42 -3.57 -5.29
N THR A 190 -0.64 -2.50 -4.57
CA THR A 190 0.05 -1.21 -4.78
C THR A 190 0.14 -0.44 -3.48
N SER A 191 1.03 0.55 -3.44
CA SER A 191 1.07 1.58 -2.40
C SER A 191 -0.09 2.58 -2.49
N ASN A 192 -1.16 2.24 -3.22
CA ASN A 192 -2.32 3.13 -3.43
C ASN A 192 -2.91 3.73 -2.15
N VAL A 193 -2.65 3.10 -1.01
CA VAL A 193 -3.01 3.62 0.32
C VAL A 193 -2.32 4.96 0.58
N VAL A 194 -1.01 5.04 0.33
CA VAL A 194 -0.22 6.27 0.53
C VAL A 194 -0.55 7.29 -0.56
N GLU A 195 -0.67 6.83 -1.81
CA GLU A 195 -1.07 7.70 -2.93
C GLU A 195 -2.44 8.34 -2.69
N SER A 196 -3.39 7.60 -2.10
CA SER A 196 -4.70 8.13 -1.74
C SER A 196 -4.61 9.21 -0.66
N ILE A 197 -3.75 9.04 0.36
CA ILE A 197 -3.46 10.11 1.33
C ILE A 197 -2.82 11.30 0.64
N ASN A 198 -1.81 11.09 -0.20
CA ASN A 198 -1.15 12.16 -0.95
C ASN A 198 -2.16 13.02 -1.74
N GLY A 199 -3.16 12.37 -2.35
CA GLY A 199 -4.26 13.06 -3.02
C GLY A 199 -5.18 13.83 -2.06
N THR A 200 -5.45 13.28 -0.88
CA THR A 200 -6.32 13.92 0.11
C THR A 200 -5.68 15.13 0.79
N ILE A 201 -4.36 15.11 0.96
CA ILE A 201 -3.60 16.19 1.63
C ILE A 201 -2.97 17.19 0.64
N VAL A 202 -3.43 17.23 -0.60
CA VAL A 202 -2.87 18.14 -1.63
C VAL A 202 -2.85 19.59 -1.16
N GLU A 203 -3.95 20.06 -0.57
CA GLU A 203 -4.05 21.44 -0.06
C GLU A 203 -3.07 21.67 1.09
N ILE A 204 -2.95 20.73 2.01
CA ILE A 204 -2.03 20.79 3.15
C ILE A 204 -0.57 20.87 2.68
N ARG A 205 -0.24 20.30 1.54
CA ARG A 205 1.11 20.33 0.94
C ARG A 205 1.51 21.71 0.40
N ASN A 206 0.55 22.63 0.25
CA ASN A 206 0.84 24.04 -0.07
C ASN A 206 1.32 24.85 1.12
N GLU A 207 1.17 24.30 2.33
CA GLU A 207 1.56 24.98 3.55
C GLU A 207 3.07 24.90 3.83
N THR A 208 3.57 25.78 4.70
CA THR A 208 4.92 25.64 5.23
C THR A 208 5.03 24.38 6.09
N PRO A 209 6.23 23.83 6.33
CA PRO A 209 6.40 22.61 7.14
C PRO A 209 5.76 22.69 8.54
N TYR A 210 5.71 23.89 9.14
CA TYR A 210 5.05 24.09 10.43
C TYR A 210 3.53 23.93 10.32
N PHE A 211 2.91 24.68 9.42
CA PHE A 211 1.46 24.61 9.19
C PHE A 211 1.02 23.28 8.60
N PHE A 212 1.87 22.64 7.77
CA PHE A 212 1.64 21.27 7.31
C PHE A 212 1.42 20.30 8.47
N ASN A 213 2.26 20.37 9.52
CA ASN A 213 2.08 19.51 10.69
C ASN A 213 0.78 19.81 11.43
N ASP A 214 0.42 21.07 11.62
CA ASP A 214 -0.80 21.48 12.30
C ASP A 214 -2.05 21.04 11.53
N GLU A 215 -2.13 21.33 10.24
CA GLU A 215 -3.25 20.95 9.38
C GLU A 215 -3.37 19.42 9.23
N LEU A 216 -2.24 18.71 9.15
CA LEU A 216 -2.25 17.26 9.09
C LEU A 216 -2.79 16.64 10.40
N LEU A 217 -2.44 17.21 11.56
CA LEU A 217 -3.01 16.80 12.85
C LEU A 217 -4.50 17.05 12.93
N LYS A 218 -4.97 18.21 12.47
CA LYS A 218 -6.40 18.54 12.40
C LYS A 218 -7.14 17.57 11.49
N TRP A 219 -6.55 17.27 10.32
CA TRP A 219 -7.11 16.30 9.39
C TRP A 219 -7.23 14.91 10.01
N ILE A 220 -6.18 14.42 10.69
CA ILE A 220 -6.20 13.13 11.39
C ILE A 220 -7.29 13.14 12.49
N GLY A 221 -7.38 14.19 13.27
CA GLY A 221 -8.41 14.33 14.31
C GLY A 221 -9.82 14.20 13.76
N LYS A 222 -10.12 14.88 12.64
CA LYS A 222 -11.40 14.75 11.92
C LYS A 222 -11.67 13.32 11.44
N GLN A 223 -10.65 12.64 10.90
CA GLN A 223 -10.77 11.25 10.46
C GLN A 223 -11.04 10.29 11.63
N LEU A 224 -10.38 10.48 12.75
CA LEU A 224 -10.58 9.64 13.94
C LEU A 224 -11.96 9.84 14.54
N LEU A 225 -12.46 11.07 14.63
CA LEU A 225 -13.80 11.37 15.12
C LEU A 225 -14.86 10.70 14.24
N ALA A 226 -14.81 10.91 12.92
CA ALA A 226 -15.76 10.30 12.00
C ALA A 226 -15.80 8.76 12.10
N ARG A 227 -14.64 8.13 12.36
CA ARG A 227 -14.55 6.67 12.56
C ARG A 227 -15.08 6.21 13.91
N SER A 228 -14.89 7.02 14.95
CA SER A 228 -15.49 6.75 16.27
C SER A 228 -16.99 6.67 16.16
N ASP A 229 -17.62 7.60 15.44
CA ASP A 229 -19.06 7.62 15.20
C ASP A 229 -19.53 6.40 14.36
N GLU A 230 -18.71 5.98 13.40
CA GLU A 230 -18.99 4.77 12.61
C GLU A 230 -18.92 3.52 13.49
N ILE A 231 -17.90 3.39 14.32
CA ILE A 231 -17.74 2.25 15.26
C ILE A 231 -18.91 2.21 16.24
N ALA A 232 -19.31 3.34 16.81
CA ALA A 232 -20.43 3.42 17.73
C ALA A 232 -21.75 2.95 17.07
N ARG A 233 -21.99 3.38 15.84
CA ARG A 233 -23.17 2.93 15.06
C ARG A 233 -23.14 1.43 14.75
N HIS A 234 -21.97 0.86 14.48
CA HIS A 234 -21.82 -0.57 14.24
C HIS A 234 -22.02 -1.39 15.52
N ALA A 235 -21.44 -0.93 16.63
CA ALA A 235 -21.60 -1.57 17.93
C ALA A 235 -23.08 -1.60 18.36
N ALA A 236 -23.82 -0.49 18.13
CA ALA A 236 -25.26 -0.41 18.43
C ALA A 236 -26.12 -1.38 17.59
N LYS A 237 -25.61 -1.85 16.46
CA LYS A 237 -26.28 -2.82 15.58
C LYS A 237 -25.81 -4.26 15.80
N HIS A 238 -24.98 -4.52 16.80
CA HIS A 238 -24.41 -5.83 17.12
C HIS A 238 -23.72 -6.55 15.94
N TYR A 239 -23.11 -5.81 15.01
CA TYR A 239 -22.39 -6.41 13.91
C TYR A 239 -21.10 -7.07 14.41
N THR A 240 -20.91 -8.34 14.07
CA THR A 240 -19.70 -9.11 14.39
C THR A 240 -18.55 -8.85 13.42
N LEU A 241 -18.85 -8.41 12.20
CA LEU A 241 -17.90 -8.05 11.17
C LEU A 241 -18.04 -6.58 10.80
N THR A 242 -16.96 -5.94 10.39
CA THR A 242 -17.06 -4.62 9.78
C THR A 242 -17.84 -4.70 8.47
N LYS A 243 -18.46 -3.59 8.05
CA LYS A 243 -19.20 -3.52 6.78
C LYS A 243 -18.32 -4.00 5.61
N TRP A 244 -17.09 -3.53 5.53
CA TRP A 244 -16.18 -3.94 4.47
C TRP A 244 -15.86 -5.44 4.51
N ALA A 245 -15.59 -5.99 5.69
CA ALA A 245 -15.32 -7.42 5.84
C ALA A 245 -16.52 -8.26 5.45
N HIS A 246 -17.72 -7.82 5.82
CA HIS A 246 -18.98 -8.45 5.42
C HIS A 246 -19.17 -8.41 3.89
N ASP A 247 -18.96 -7.25 3.26
CA ASP A 247 -19.09 -7.09 1.81
C ASP A 247 -18.07 -7.95 1.06
N GLN A 248 -16.82 -8.05 1.55
CA GLN A 248 -15.80 -8.93 0.97
C GLN A 248 -16.15 -10.40 1.13
N TRP A 249 -16.66 -10.79 2.31
CA TRP A 249 -17.12 -12.16 2.55
C TRP A 249 -18.30 -12.51 1.63
N ALA A 250 -19.31 -11.66 1.55
CA ALA A 250 -20.46 -11.85 0.67
C ALA A 250 -20.03 -11.96 -0.80
N TYR A 251 -19.11 -11.10 -1.26
CA TYR A 251 -18.57 -11.18 -2.61
C TYR A 251 -17.82 -12.50 -2.88
N GLN A 252 -16.99 -12.95 -1.93
CA GLN A 252 -16.26 -14.21 -2.06
C GLN A 252 -17.19 -15.42 -2.04
N VAL A 253 -18.19 -15.41 -1.17
CA VAL A 253 -19.20 -16.46 -1.09
C VAL A 253 -20.02 -16.50 -2.40
N CYS A 254 -20.50 -15.37 -2.91
CA CYS A 254 -21.21 -15.32 -4.19
C CYS A 254 -20.33 -15.74 -5.38
N ALA A 255 -19.05 -15.34 -5.41
CA ALA A 255 -18.12 -15.73 -6.48
C ALA A 255 -17.79 -17.24 -6.49
N HIS A 256 -17.89 -17.92 -5.34
CA HIS A 256 -17.71 -19.37 -5.21
C HIS A 256 -19.03 -20.14 -5.20
N CYS A 257 -20.15 -19.48 -4.97
CA CYS A 257 -21.47 -20.09 -4.78
C CYS A 257 -22.20 -20.55 -6.03
N ALA A 258 -21.60 -20.52 -7.22
CA ALA A 258 -22.07 -21.41 -8.28
C ALA A 258 -21.96 -22.91 -7.89
N HIS A 259 -21.21 -23.23 -6.80
CA HIS A 259 -21.05 -24.59 -6.28
C HIS A 259 -21.43 -24.79 -4.80
N CYS A 260 -21.79 -23.75 -4.04
CA CYS A 260 -22.09 -23.85 -2.61
C CYS A 260 -23.46 -23.29 -2.23
N ALA A 261 -24.51 -23.77 -2.90
CA ALA A 261 -25.91 -23.46 -2.55
C ALA A 261 -26.37 -24.04 -1.19
N HIS A 262 -25.47 -24.57 -0.36
CA HIS A 262 -25.81 -25.24 0.89
C HIS A 262 -25.35 -24.58 2.20
N TYR A 263 -24.77 -23.37 2.15
CA TYR A 263 -24.46 -22.63 3.37
C TYR A 263 -25.21 -21.31 3.41
N ALA A 264 -26.52 -21.40 3.64
CA ALA A 264 -27.28 -20.27 4.12
C ALA A 264 -26.83 -19.94 5.55
N PRO A 265 -26.59 -18.67 5.92
CA PRO A 265 -26.31 -18.33 7.29
C PRO A 265 -27.51 -18.64 8.17
N LEU A 266 -27.28 -19.50 9.17
CA LEU A 266 -28.16 -19.65 10.31
C LEU A 266 -28.20 -18.32 11.07
N HIS A 267 -29.13 -17.45 10.75
CA HIS A 267 -29.55 -16.36 11.60
C HIS A 267 -31.05 -16.22 11.49
N ALA A 268 -31.72 -16.89 12.43
CA ALA A 268 -32.98 -16.45 13.01
C ALA A 268 -32.63 -15.55 14.20
#